data_b7216596a1406f9c2381b1e77a243828
#
_entry.id   b7216596a1406f9c2381b1e77a243828
#
_cell.length_a   1.000
_cell.length_b   1.000
_cell.length_c   1.000
_cell.angle_alpha   90.00
_cell.angle_beta   90.00
_cell.angle_gamma   90.00
#
_symmetry.space_group_name_H-M   'P 1'
#
loop_
_entity.id
_entity.type
_entity.pdbx_description
1 polymer ?
#
loop_
_entity_poly.entity_id
_entity_poly.type
_entity_poly.pdbx_seq_one_letter_code
_entity_poly.pdbx_strand_id
1 'polypeptide(L)'
;MKNLYLGISLAFIFPLFTNVVSAQCDGITLESLTNPGAFEVATLTEADGIRNGPDYSGATIYYPTNSNPPFSSIAIVPGFTALPSSVKEWGPFYASHGIVTIIIGTNSLFDFPEARAEALLDALETIKKENVRVSSPLEGALNLNQLAVSGWSMGGGGAQRAAALDTTIAGVVALCPWLLNPELNHKSPLLIFSGEADPTAPPLLHANIHYNQTPNTTDKVLFEIANGNHSVANTPGGGGGYVGKVALSWLKLYVEKNDCYCPLLTDTLLVSPLIASKLEQDFECELLDVVNPVLGALANVDDTDPRVIRVYPNPTKNIVNIEMHGDGQYKIISSMGQLLLEGYLTGDKKQIDLSEFPPSMYYLYIDSQIIKLIKSN
;
A
#
# COMPACT_ATOMS: atom_id res chain seq x y z
N MET A 1 23.23 -38.05 -66.22
CA MET A 1 22.20 -37.21 -65.56
C MET A 1 22.45 -37.27 -64.05
N LYS A 2 23.10 -36.24 -63.46
CA LYS A 2 23.42 -36.18 -62.03
C LYS A 2 22.47 -35.17 -61.42
N ASN A 3 21.58 -35.63 -60.53
CA ASN A 3 20.67 -34.75 -59.76
C ASN A 3 21.43 -34.12 -58.59
N LEU A 4 21.50 -32.82 -58.62
CA LEU A 4 22.07 -32.00 -57.54
C LEU A 4 20.91 -31.60 -56.60
N TYR A 5 20.87 -32.13 -55.35
CA TYR A 5 19.94 -31.68 -54.32
C TYR A 5 20.55 -30.47 -53.60
N LEU A 6 19.89 -29.34 -53.77
CA LEU A 6 20.22 -28.11 -53.05
C LEU A 6 19.46 -28.12 -51.71
N GLY A 7 20.17 -28.33 -50.60
CA GLY A 7 19.59 -28.25 -49.26
C GLY A 7 19.48 -26.80 -48.82
N ILE A 8 18.26 -26.32 -48.65
CA ILE A 8 17.96 -24.99 -48.06
C ILE A 8 17.94 -25.16 -46.54
N SER A 9 18.99 -24.67 -45.86
CA SER A 9 18.98 -24.52 -44.39
C SER A 9 18.17 -23.28 -44.01
N LEU A 10 16.98 -23.48 -43.44
CA LEU A 10 16.21 -22.43 -42.81
C LEU A 10 16.83 -22.13 -41.42
N ALA A 11 17.54 -21.01 -41.32
CA ALA A 11 17.99 -20.49 -40.07
C ALA A 11 16.78 -19.81 -39.35
N PHE A 12 16.26 -20.43 -38.31
CA PHE A 12 15.28 -19.83 -37.41
C PHE A 12 16.01 -18.76 -36.58
N ILE A 13 15.76 -17.48 -36.89
CA ILE A 13 16.14 -16.35 -36.04
C ILE A 13 15.06 -16.27 -34.93
N PHE A 14 15.38 -16.81 -33.77
CA PHE A 14 14.60 -16.51 -32.56
C PHE A 14 14.86 -15.06 -32.16
N PRO A 15 13.83 -14.20 -32.05
CA PRO A 15 14.03 -12.91 -31.45
C PRO A 15 14.36 -13.08 -29.96
N LEU A 16 15.53 -12.64 -29.56
CA LEU A 16 15.90 -12.45 -28.15
C LEU A 16 15.02 -11.33 -27.57
N PHE A 17 13.89 -11.69 -27.00
CA PHE A 17 13.19 -10.80 -26.08
C PHE A 17 13.99 -10.75 -24.79
N THR A 18 14.92 -9.81 -24.70
CA THR A 18 15.58 -9.48 -23.45
C THR A 18 14.55 -8.83 -22.54
N ASN A 19 14.27 -9.44 -21.40
CA ASN A 19 13.38 -8.92 -20.37
C ASN A 19 13.92 -7.60 -19.79
N VAL A 20 13.27 -6.49 -20.13
CA VAL A 20 13.56 -5.14 -19.62
C VAL A 20 12.82 -4.85 -18.31
N VAL A 21 12.13 -5.84 -17.72
CA VAL A 21 11.22 -5.62 -16.56
C VAL A 21 11.96 -5.42 -15.23
N SER A 22 13.18 -5.92 -15.07
CA SER A 22 13.93 -5.81 -13.80
C SER A 22 14.42 -4.39 -13.46
N ALA A 23 14.65 -3.53 -14.45
CA ALA A 23 15.20 -2.17 -14.23
C ALA A 23 14.13 -1.13 -13.83
N GLN A 24 12.85 -1.45 -13.93
CA GLN A 24 11.76 -0.48 -13.74
C GLN A 24 11.44 -0.20 -12.27
N CYS A 25 11.74 -1.13 -11.36
CA CYS A 25 11.44 -1.01 -9.92
C CYS A 25 12.69 -0.68 -9.06
N ASP A 26 13.86 -0.58 -9.68
CA ASP A 26 15.10 -0.33 -8.95
C ASP A 26 15.05 1.01 -8.20
N GLY A 27 15.41 0.98 -6.91
CA GLY A 27 15.45 2.16 -6.05
C GLY A 27 14.13 2.57 -5.40
N ILE A 28 13.02 1.85 -5.65
CA ILE A 28 11.75 2.08 -4.94
C ILE A 28 11.76 1.28 -3.64
N THR A 29 11.98 1.96 -2.52
CA THR A 29 11.99 1.40 -1.15
C THR A 29 11.20 2.32 -0.22
N LEU A 30 10.83 1.84 0.98
CA LEU A 30 10.18 2.70 1.98
C LEU A 30 11.07 3.90 2.36
N GLU A 31 12.39 3.75 2.37
CA GLU A 31 13.34 4.84 2.64
C GLU A 31 13.35 5.87 1.52
N SER A 32 13.20 5.45 0.26
CA SER A 32 13.18 6.35 -0.90
C SER A 32 11.93 7.23 -0.96
N LEU A 33 10.86 6.85 -0.26
CA LEU A 33 9.63 7.64 -0.18
C LEU A 33 9.80 8.77 0.85
N THR A 34 10.33 9.89 0.39
CA THR A 34 10.62 11.07 1.22
C THR A 34 9.40 11.99 1.39
N ASN A 35 9.45 12.90 2.34
CA ASN A 35 8.49 13.98 2.50
C ASN A 35 9.27 15.31 2.64
N PRO A 36 9.20 16.23 1.66
CA PRO A 36 8.43 16.12 0.41
C PRO A 36 9.02 15.11 -0.60
N GLY A 37 8.23 14.78 -1.62
CA GLY A 37 8.65 14.03 -2.79
C GLY A 37 9.48 14.86 -3.77
N ALA A 38 9.67 14.35 -4.98
CA ALA A 38 10.61 14.93 -5.96
C ALA A 38 10.06 16.12 -6.75
N PHE A 39 8.73 16.34 -6.77
CA PHE A 39 8.12 17.36 -7.62
C PHE A 39 7.84 18.66 -6.86
N GLU A 40 8.00 19.79 -7.55
CA GLU A 40 7.52 21.08 -7.09
C GLU A 40 5.99 21.12 -7.10
N VAL A 41 5.41 21.87 -6.15
CA VAL A 41 3.96 21.91 -5.95
C VAL A 41 3.43 23.32 -6.09
N ALA A 42 2.38 23.47 -6.89
CA ALA A 42 1.56 24.67 -6.94
C ALA A 42 0.14 24.38 -6.45
N THR A 43 -0.64 25.45 -6.28
CA THR A 43 -2.02 25.38 -5.78
C THR A 43 -2.98 26.12 -6.69
N LEU A 44 -4.23 25.66 -6.71
CA LEU A 44 -5.40 26.38 -7.23
C LEU A 44 -6.43 26.50 -6.12
N THR A 45 -7.06 27.66 -6.07
CA THR A 45 -8.16 27.98 -5.16
C THR A 45 -9.35 28.54 -5.94
N GLU A 46 -10.42 28.86 -5.28
CA GLU A 46 -11.58 29.52 -5.90
C GLU A 46 -11.19 30.87 -6.52
N ALA A 47 -10.17 31.57 -5.99
CA ALA A 47 -9.64 32.79 -6.60
C ALA A 47 -9.01 32.55 -7.98
N ASP A 48 -8.59 31.31 -8.25
CA ASP A 48 -8.03 30.87 -9.53
C ASP A 48 -9.12 30.27 -10.47
N GLY A 49 -10.38 30.35 -10.05
CA GLY A 49 -11.56 29.96 -10.82
C GLY A 49 -11.97 28.50 -10.69
N ILE A 50 -11.46 27.74 -9.72
CA ILE A 50 -12.04 26.42 -9.42
C ILE A 50 -13.47 26.60 -8.86
N ARG A 51 -14.33 25.62 -9.11
CA ARG A 51 -15.70 25.65 -8.57
C ARG A 51 -15.71 25.37 -7.07
N ASN A 52 -16.76 25.83 -6.41
CA ASN A 52 -17.07 25.56 -5.02
C ASN A 52 -18.43 24.89 -4.89
N GLY A 53 -18.45 23.65 -4.46
CA GLY A 53 -19.70 22.92 -4.19
C GLY A 53 -20.53 22.51 -5.42
N PRO A 54 -21.81 22.11 -5.25
CA PRO A 54 -22.69 22.48 -4.12
C PRO A 54 -22.54 21.68 -2.82
N ASP A 55 -21.92 20.47 -2.83
CA ASP A 55 -21.97 19.59 -1.68
C ASP A 55 -20.76 19.77 -0.72
N TYR A 56 -19.84 20.67 -1.05
CA TYR A 56 -18.75 21.09 -0.19
C TYR A 56 -18.58 22.60 -0.17
N SER A 57 -17.80 23.13 0.78
CA SER A 57 -17.50 24.56 0.90
C SER A 57 -16.01 24.79 1.09
N GLY A 58 -15.40 25.49 0.14
CA GLY A 58 -13.97 25.78 0.12
C GLY A 58 -13.12 24.59 -0.35
N ALA A 59 -12.25 24.88 -1.32
CA ALA A 59 -11.32 23.87 -1.85
C ALA A 59 -9.94 24.45 -2.13
N THR A 60 -8.93 23.61 -2.00
CA THR A 60 -7.58 23.87 -2.51
C THR A 60 -7.12 22.63 -3.27
N ILE A 61 -6.72 22.82 -4.54
CA ILE A 61 -6.07 21.79 -5.35
C ILE A 61 -4.58 22.00 -5.28
N TYR A 62 -3.83 20.94 -4.95
CA TYR A 62 -2.38 20.86 -5.00
C TYR A 62 -1.98 20.01 -6.20
N TYR A 63 -1.01 20.48 -7.00
CA TYR A 63 -0.60 19.77 -8.23
C TYR A 63 0.89 19.92 -8.51
N PRO A 64 1.53 18.94 -9.17
CA PRO A 64 2.94 19.01 -9.53
C PRO A 64 3.16 19.95 -10.72
N THR A 65 4.25 20.75 -10.71
CA THR A 65 4.55 21.70 -11.79
C THR A 65 5.68 21.27 -12.71
N ASN A 66 6.61 20.42 -12.22
CA ASN A 66 7.77 19.94 -12.96
C ASN A 66 7.71 18.43 -13.23
N SER A 67 6.52 17.91 -13.45
CA SER A 67 6.23 16.51 -13.77
C SER A 67 5.41 16.41 -15.06
N ASN A 68 5.37 15.23 -15.66
CA ASN A 68 4.63 14.98 -16.90
C ASN A 68 3.26 14.35 -16.63
N PRO A 69 2.17 14.88 -17.24
CA PRO A 69 0.85 14.25 -17.21
C PRO A 69 0.83 12.93 -18.02
N PRO A 70 -0.22 12.09 -17.86
CA PRO A 70 -1.42 12.36 -17.08
C PRO A 70 -1.24 12.04 -15.59
N PHE A 71 -1.91 12.80 -14.73
CA PHE A 71 -1.87 12.64 -13.27
C PHE A 71 -3.08 11.89 -12.74
N SER A 72 -2.86 11.02 -11.75
CA SER A 72 -3.91 10.52 -10.87
C SER A 72 -4.39 11.62 -9.91
N SER A 73 -5.55 11.43 -9.28
CA SER A 73 -6.09 12.43 -8.37
C SER A 73 -6.75 11.83 -7.13
N ILE A 74 -6.72 12.59 -6.02
CA ILE A 74 -7.38 12.21 -4.77
C ILE A 74 -8.13 13.39 -4.16
N ALA A 75 -9.36 13.15 -3.69
CA ALA A 75 -10.13 14.09 -2.89
C ALA A 75 -10.04 13.75 -1.40
N ILE A 76 -9.85 14.76 -0.54
CA ILE A 76 -9.67 14.58 0.91
C ILE A 76 -10.61 15.52 1.68
N VAL A 77 -11.33 14.95 2.65
CA VAL A 77 -12.27 15.69 3.53
C VAL A 77 -11.89 15.53 5.01
N PRO A 78 -11.98 16.59 5.85
CA PRO A 78 -11.71 16.52 7.28
C PRO A 78 -12.80 15.77 8.06
N GLY A 79 -12.58 15.64 9.39
CA GLY A 79 -13.51 15.03 10.32
C GLY A 79 -14.59 15.97 10.88
N PHE A 80 -15.38 15.49 11.83
CA PHE A 80 -16.42 16.25 12.53
C PHE A 80 -15.83 17.46 13.26
N THR A 81 -16.44 18.63 13.09
CA THR A 81 -15.99 19.94 13.61
C THR A 81 -14.60 20.39 13.14
N ALA A 82 -13.97 19.66 12.21
CA ALA A 82 -12.63 19.97 11.74
C ALA A 82 -12.66 20.80 10.44
N LEU A 83 -11.68 21.68 10.30
CA LEU A 83 -11.42 22.46 9.09
C LEU A 83 -10.46 21.73 8.16
N PRO A 84 -10.40 22.10 6.87
CA PRO A 84 -9.42 21.56 5.90
C PRO A 84 -7.96 21.61 6.39
N SER A 85 -7.63 22.60 7.25
CA SER A 85 -6.31 22.72 7.84
C SER A 85 -5.86 21.51 8.66
N SER A 86 -6.80 20.70 9.17
CA SER A 86 -6.48 19.48 9.94
C SER A 86 -5.85 18.38 9.10
N VAL A 87 -6.03 18.39 7.79
CA VAL A 87 -5.53 17.38 6.83
C VAL A 87 -4.71 18.01 5.71
N LYS A 88 -4.38 19.30 5.81
CA LYS A 88 -3.79 20.08 4.71
C LYS A 88 -2.41 19.57 4.24
N GLU A 89 -1.66 18.90 5.12
CA GLU A 89 -0.30 18.43 4.79
C GLU A 89 -0.33 17.27 3.78
N TRP A 90 -1.45 16.59 3.63
CA TRP A 90 -1.64 15.57 2.59
C TRP A 90 -1.60 16.16 1.18
N GLY A 91 -2.03 17.42 1.00
CA GLY A 91 -2.06 18.10 -0.30
C GLY A 91 -0.67 18.18 -0.94
N PRO A 92 0.28 18.94 -0.34
CA PRO A 92 1.62 19.05 -0.89
C PRO A 92 2.38 17.71 -0.87
N PHE A 93 2.11 16.82 0.09
CA PHE A 93 2.72 15.50 0.12
C PHE A 93 2.41 14.70 -1.14
N TYR A 94 1.14 14.45 -1.42
CA TYR A 94 0.76 13.68 -2.60
C TYR A 94 1.13 14.39 -3.91
N ALA A 95 0.96 15.71 -3.99
CA ALA A 95 1.33 16.46 -5.18
C ALA A 95 2.84 16.39 -5.47
N SER A 96 3.69 16.43 -4.45
CA SER A 96 5.13 16.24 -4.62
C SER A 96 5.54 14.83 -5.11
N HIS A 97 4.59 13.90 -5.06
CA HIS A 97 4.73 12.54 -5.62
C HIS A 97 3.94 12.32 -6.91
N GLY A 98 3.41 13.39 -7.53
CA GLY A 98 2.73 13.34 -8.82
C GLY A 98 1.24 13.07 -8.77
N ILE A 99 0.59 13.13 -7.60
CA ILE A 99 -0.85 12.88 -7.42
C ILE A 99 -1.55 14.23 -7.17
N VAL A 100 -2.41 14.66 -8.07
CA VAL A 100 -3.21 15.87 -7.89
C VAL A 100 -4.17 15.68 -6.72
N THR A 101 -4.16 16.60 -5.76
CA THR A 101 -4.90 16.45 -4.51
C THR A 101 -5.84 17.63 -4.30
N ILE A 102 -7.14 17.37 -4.16
CA ILE A 102 -8.11 18.37 -3.74
C ILE A 102 -8.47 18.16 -2.27
N ILE A 103 -8.27 19.18 -1.44
CA ILE A 103 -8.70 19.21 -0.04
C ILE A 103 -9.88 20.15 0.07
N ILE A 104 -10.99 19.65 0.60
CA ILE A 104 -12.25 20.37 0.69
C ILE A 104 -12.68 20.61 2.15
N GLY A 105 -13.45 21.67 2.38
CA GLY A 105 -14.27 21.82 3.56
C GLY A 105 -15.64 21.16 3.39
N THR A 106 -16.44 21.19 4.44
CA THR A 106 -17.84 20.72 4.42
C THR A 106 -18.79 21.89 4.53
N ASN A 107 -20.01 21.76 4.03
CA ASN A 107 -21.04 22.79 4.12
C ASN A 107 -21.45 23.07 5.57
N SER A 108 -21.35 22.06 6.43
CA SER A 108 -21.46 22.18 7.87
C SER A 108 -20.32 21.44 8.57
N LEU A 109 -19.75 22.04 9.59
CA LEU A 109 -18.77 21.36 10.44
C LEU A 109 -19.35 20.13 11.15
N PHE A 110 -20.68 20.06 11.26
CA PHE A 110 -21.43 18.98 11.93
C PHE A 110 -21.90 17.91 10.94
N ASP A 111 -21.51 17.96 9.68
CA ASP A 111 -21.86 16.95 8.68
C ASP A 111 -21.39 15.56 9.11
N PHE A 112 -22.28 14.57 8.91
CA PHE A 112 -22.02 13.16 9.16
C PHE A 112 -21.33 12.49 7.95
N PRO A 113 -20.88 11.24 8.06
CA PRO A 113 -20.15 10.56 6.97
C PRO A 113 -20.89 10.55 5.63
N GLU A 114 -22.21 10.47 5.61
CA GLU A 114 -23.02 10.47 4.38
C GLU A 114 -22.85 11.80 3.59
N ALA A 115 -23.01 12.93 4.25
CA ALA A 115 -22.82 14.23 3.61
C ALA A 115 -21.35 14.45 3.19
N ARG A 116 -20.39 13.88 3.92
CA ARG A 116 -18.96 13.91 3.55
C ARG A 116 -18.67 13.02 2.35
N ALA A 117 -19.43 11.95 2.16
CA ALA A 117 -19.34 11.13 0.96
C ALA A 117 -19.82 11.93 -0.27
N GLU A 118 -20.95 12.62 -0.18
CA GLU A 118 -21.46 13.50 -1.24
C GLU A 118 -20.46 14.63 -1.56
N ALA A 119 -19.88 15.24 -0.52
CA ALA A 119 -18.84 16.25 -0.67
C ALA A 119 -17.59 15.73 -1.41
N LEU A 120 -17.14 14.50 -1.12
CA LEU A 120 -16.03 13.88 -1.84
C LEU A 120 -16.36 13.59 -3.29
N LEU A 121 -17.55 13.09 -3.58
CA LEU A 121 -18.00 12.85 -4.97
C LEU A 121 -18.07 14.16 -5.77
N ASP A 122 -18.59 15.23 -5.16
CA ASP A 122 -18.62 16.55 -5.77
C ASP A 122 -17.21 17.17 -5.95
N ALA A 123 -16.29 16.89 -5.05
CA ALA A 123 -14.88 17.26 -5.21
C ALA A 123 -14.23 16.53 -6.40
N LEU A 124 -14.54 15.26 -6.62
CA LEU A 124 -14.11 14.54 -7.84
C LEU A 124 -14.71 15.14 -9.11
N GLU A 125 -15.96 15.61 -9.07
CA GLU A 125 -16.53 16.36 -10.20
C GLU A 125 -15.78 17.68 -10.45
N THR A 126 -15.27 18.34 -9.40
CA THR A 126 -14.42 19.52 -9.56
C THR A 126 -13.12 19.16 -10.28
N ILE A 127 -12.47 18.07 -9.91
CA ILE A 127 -11.28 17.55 -10.60
C ILE A 127 -11.59 17.27 -12.09
N LYS A 128 -12.69 16.58 -12.39
CA LYS A 128 -13.10 16.31 -13.78
C LYS A 128 -13.33 17.61 -14.58
N LYS A 129 -13.89 18.64 -13.95
CA LYS A 129 -14.12 19.95 -14.59
C LYS A 129 -12.81 20.72 -14.81
N GLU A 130 -11.83 20.62 -13.91
CA GLU A 130 -10.52 21.21 -14.12
C GLU A 130 -9.79 20.61 -15.34
N ASN A 131 -10.01 19.33 -15.64
CA ASN A 131 -9.43 18.68 -16.81
C ASN A 131 -9.95 19.23 -18.16
N VAL A 132 -11.07 19.95 -18.15
CA VAL A 132 -11.67 20.54 -19.35
C VAL A 132 -11.82 22.07 -19.28
N ARG A 133 -11.47 22.67 -18.14
CA ARG A 133 -11.53 24.12 -17.98
C ARG A 133 -10.41 24.79 -18.77
N VAL A 134 -10.78 25.58 -19.76
CA VAL A 134 -9.84 26.38 -20.56
C VAL A 134 -9.02 27.28 -19.61
N SER A 135 -7.73 27.33 -19.81
CA SER A 135 -6.75 28.06 -18.98
C SER A 135 -6.47 27.47 -17.58
N SER A 136 -7.06 26.34 -17.22
CA SER A 136 -6.58 25.59 -16.05
C SER A 136 -5.19 24.98 -16.35
N PRO A 137 -4.22 25.03 -15.43
CA PRO A 137 -2.97 24.28 -15.59
C PRO A 137 -3.19 22.77 -15.62
N LEU A 138 -4.39 22.29 -15.29
CA LEU A 138 -4.79 20.89 -15.30
C LEU A 138 -5.61 20.50 -16.55
N GLU A 139 -5.80 21.42 -17.52
CA GLU A 139 -6.53 21.14 -18.75
C GLU A 139 -5.85 20.01 -19.54
N GLY A 140 -6.57 18.90 -19.75
CA GLY A 140 -6.06 17.69 -20.44
C GLY A 140 -4.96 16.93 -19.69
N ALA A 141 -4.69 17.29 -18.43
CA ALA A 141 -3.56 16.75 -17.66
C ALA A 141 -3.95 15.62 -16.69
N LEU A 142 -5.24 15.27 -16.55
CA LEU A 142 -5.71 14.33 -15.55
C LEU A 142 -6.14 12.99 -16.15
N ASN A 143 -5.80 11.90 -15.48
CA ASN A 143 -6.35 10.58 -15.79
C ASN A 143 -7.65 10.35 -15.01
N LEU A 144 -8.77 10.53 -15.65
CA LEU A 144 -10.09 10.44 -15.03
C LEU A 144 -10.51 9.02 -14.61
N ASN A 145 -9.71 8.00 -14.97
CA ASN A 145 -9.89 6.63 -14.50
C ASN A 145 -9.03 6.32 -13.25
N GLN A 146 -8.26 7.29 -12.76
CA GLN A 146 -7.35 7.18 -11.63
C GLN A 146 -7.72 8.17 -10.53
N LEU A 147 -8.97 8.06 -10.04
CA LEU A 147 -9.54 8.93 -9.03
C LEU A 147 -9.67 8.16 -7.70
N ALA A 148 -9.21 8.77 -6.61
CA ALA A 148 -9.26 8.21 -5.27
C ALA A 148 -9.95 9.17 -4.29
N VAL A 149 -10.34 8.64 -3.14
CA VAL A 149 -10.91 9.41 -2.04
C VAL A 149 -10.22 9.08 -0.72
N SER A 150 -10.17 10.08 0.15
CA SER A 150 -9.63 9.97 1.50
C SER A 150 -10.37 10.88 2.47
N GLY A 151 -10.18 10.64 3.73
CA GLY A 151 -10.68 11.54 4.77
C GLY A 151 -10.30 11.08 6.16
N TRP A 152 -10.37 12.00 7.09
CA TRP A 152 -10.06 11.76 8.50
C TRP A 152 -11.32 11.64 9.34
N SER A 153 -11.35 10.70 10.30
CA SER A 153 -12.46 10.50 11.25
C SER A 153 -13.79 10.25 10.52
N MET A 154 -14.81 11.08 10.72
CA MET A 154 -16.06 11.03 9.92
C MET A 154 -15.80 11.23 8.42
N GLY A 155 -14.74 11.94 8.03
CA GLY A 155 -14.30 12.00 6.65
C GLY A 155 -13.79 10.66 6.11
N GLY A 156 -13.09 9.89 6.95
CA GLY A 156 -12.66 8.52 6.62
C GLY A 156 -13.85 7.55 6.47
N GLY A 157 -14.89 7.74 7.29
CA GLY A 157 -16.18 7.07 7.09
C GLY A 157 -16.85 7.49 5.78
N GLY A 158 -16.83 8.79 5.48
CA GLY A 158 -17.34 9.36 4.23
C GLY A 158 -16.61 8.83 2.99
N ALA A 159 -15.29 8.69 3.05
CA ALA A 159 -14.50 8.13 1.94
C ALA A 159 -14.91 6.69 1.60
N GLN A 160 -15.15 5.85 2.60
CA GLN A 160 -15.64 4.49 2.41
C GLN A 160 -17.07 4.47 1.86
N ARG A 161 -17.95 5.39 2.33
CA ARG A 161 -19.32 5.54 1.79
C ARG A 161 -19.30 6.04 0.35
N ALA A 162 -18.42 6.98 -0.01
CA ALA A 162 -18.27 7.46 -1.39
C ALA A 162 -17.92 6.31 -2.35
N ALA A 163 -17.02 5.42 -1.94
CA ALA A 163 -16.66 4.25 -2.74
C ALA A 163 -17.81 3.23 -2.88
N ALA A 164 -18.73 3.17 -1.91
CA ALA A 164 -19.93 2.35 -2.02
C ALA A 164 -20.97 2.98 -2.96
N LEU A 165 -20.98 4.31 -3.11
CA LEU A 165 -21.87 5.05 -4.00
C LEU A 165 -21.35 5.16 -5.43
N ASP A 166 -20.02 5.26 -5.61
CA ASP A 166 -19.38 5.36 -6.93
C ASP A 166 -18.32 4.27 -7.11
N THR A 167 -18.65 3.28 -7.91
CA THR A 167 -17.78 2.13 -8.21
C THR A 167 -16.61 2.46 -9.14
N THR A 168 -16.50 3.69 -9.64
CA THR A 168 -15.38 4.16 -10.47
C THR A 168 -14.21 4.66 -9.63
N ILE A 169 -14.38 4.79 -8.31
CA ILE A 169 -13.30 5.15 -7.38
C ILE A 169 -12.24 4.05 -7.37
N ALA A 170 -11.02 4.41 -7.76
CA ALA A 170 -9.91 3.49 -7.94
C ALA A 170 -9.17 3.11 -6.65
N GLY A 171 -9.41 3.85 -5.55
CA GLY A 171 -8.80 3.54 -4.25
C GLY A 171 -9.32 4.43 -3.13
N VAL A 172 -9.26 3.89 -1.90
CA VAL A 172 -9.71 4.57 -0.68
C VAL A 172 -8.60 4.57 0.36
N VAL A 173 -8.37 5.72 1.00
CA VAL A 173 -7.49 5.85 2.17
C VAL A 173 -8.29 6.43 3.34
N ALA A 174 -8.66 5.61 4.30
CA ALA A 174 -9.46 5.99 5.45
C ALA A 174 -8.55 6.26 6.67
N LEU A 175 -8.50 7.52 7.12
CA LEU A 175 -7.61 8.01 8.16
C LEU A 175 -8.33 8.02 9.51
N CYS A 176 -8.02 7.09 10.42
CA CYS A 176 -8.69 6.90 11.70
C CYS A 176 -10.24 7.00 11.58
N PRO A 177 -10.87 6.19 10.71
CA PRO A 177 -12.23 6.40 10.28
C PRO A 177 -13.24 6.21 11.41
N TRP A 178 -14.23 7.12 11.45
CA TRP A 178 -15.41 7.00 12.29
C TRP A 178 -16.64 6.78 11.40
N LEU A 179 -17.29 5.66 11.56
CA LEU A 179 -18.54 5.31 10.86
C LEU A 179 -19.30 4.28 11.70
N LEU A 180 -20.56 4.56 12.01
CA LEU A 180 -21.46 3.61 12.66
C LEU A 180 -22.27 2.87 11.59
N ASN A 181 -22.52 1.59 11.80
CA ASN A 181 -23.26 0.74 10.87
C ASN A 181 -22.70 0.79 9.43
N PRO A 182 -21.44 0.42 9.23
CA PRO A 182 -20.81 0.51 7.92
C PRO A 182 -21.46 -0.47 6.96
N GLU A 183 -22.05 0.04 5.88
CA GLU A 183 -22.46 -0.72 4.70
C GLU A 183 -21.34 -0.58 3.65
N LEU A 184 -20.30 -1.40 3.78
CA LEU A 184 -19.05 -1.25 3.04
C LEU A 184 -18.96 -2.25 1.88
N ASN A 185 -20.05 -2.44 1.17
CA ASN A 185 -20.08 -3.33 0.00
C ASN A 185 -19.56 -2.63 -1.26
N HIS A 186 -18.28 -2.22 -1.24
CA HIS A 186 -17.59 -1.63 -2.38
C HIS A 186 -16.46 -2.53 -2.88
N LYS A 187 -16.01 -2.29 -4.12
CA LYS A 187 -14.91 -3.01 -4.76
C LYS A 187 -13.61 -2.19 -4.83
N SER A 188 -13.67 -0.93 -4.42
CA SER A 188 -12.50 -0.05 -4.42
C SER A 188 -11.52 -0.51 -3.34
N PRO A 189 -10.25 -0.76 -3.67
CA PRO A 189 -9.22 -1.12 -2.71
C PRO A 189 -9.17 -0.18 -1.51
N LEU A 190 -9.10 -0.72 -0.29
CA LEU A 190 -9.27 0.02 0.96
C LEU A 190 -8.05 -0.06 1.87
N LEU A 191 -7.42 1.08 2.13
CA LEU A 191 -6.44 1.23 3.20
C LEU A 191 -7.07 1.94 4.39
N ILE A 192 -7.00 1.32 5.56
CA ILE A 192 -7.46 1.89 6.83
C ILE A 192 -6.26 2.15 7.73
N PHE A 193 -6.07 3.38 8.17
CA PHE A 193 -5.21 3.70 9.29
C PHE A 193 -6.04 3.81 10.58
N SER A 194 -5.50 3.31 11.69
CA SER A 194 -6.05 3.54 13.02
C SER A 194 -4.94 3.87 14.02
N GLY A 195 -5.28 4.46 15.13
CA GLY A 195 -4.36 4.67 16.24
C GLY A 195 -4.68 3.68 17.37
N GLU A 196 -3.69 2.94 17.86
CA GLU A 196 -3.87 1.96 18.95
C GLU A 196 -4.51 2.58 20.19
N ALA A 197 -4.14 3.82 20.52
CA ALA A 197 -4.62 4.57 21.68
C ALA A 197 -5.66 5.66 21.30
N ASP A 198 -6.43 5.43 20.23
CA ASP A 198 -7.48 6.36 19.78
C ASP A 198 -8.74 6.28 20.65
N PRO A 199 -9.04 7.33 21.45
CA PRO A 199 -10.23 7.32 22.29
C PRO A 199 -11.50 7.79 21.57
N THR A 200 -11.38 8.40 20.39
CA THR A 200 -12.49 9.01 19.63
C THR A 200 -13.10 8.03 18.64
N ALA A 201 -12.23 7.33 17.90
CA ALA A 201 -12.61 6.22 17.02
C ALA A 201 -11.84 4.96 17.41
N PRO A 202 -12.15 4.37 18.59
CA PRO A 202 -11.42 3.19 19.06
C PRO A 202 -11.39 2.10 17.99
N PRO A 203 -10.22 1.51 17.68
CA PRO A 203 -10.09 0.53 16.60
C PRO A 203 -11.09 -0.62 16.68
N LEU A 204 -11.38 -1.12 17.89
CA LEU A 204 -12.35 -2.21 18.11
C LEU A 204 -13.79 -1.86 17.72
N LEU A 205 -14.14 -0.56 17.73
CA LEU A 205 -15.50 -0.09 17.42
C LEU A 205 -15.63 0.48 16.01
N HIS A 206 -14.52 0.75 15.34
CA HIS A 206 -14.49 1.35 14.00
C HIS A 206 -13.58 0.59 13.05
N ALA A 207 -12.29 0.84 13.05
CA ALA A 207 -11.36 0.35 12.04
C ALA A 207 -11.40 -1.18 11.85
N ASN A 208 -11.43 -1.97 12.95
CA ASN A 208 -11.53 -3.42 12.89
C ASN A 208 -12.87 -3.88 12.30
N ILE A 209 -13.96 -3.19 12.65
CA ILE A 209 -15.30 -3.50 12.11
C ILE A 209 -15.33 -3.18 10.61
N HIS A 210 -14.79 -2.03 10.22
CA HIS A 210 -14.72 -1.62 8.80
C HIS A 210 -13.92 -2.65 7.99
N TYR A 211 -12.75 -3.05 8.46
CA TYR A 211 -11.93 -4.06 7.80
C TYR A 211 -12.67 -5.39 7.64
N ASN A 212 -13.27 -5.88 8.74
CA ASN A 212 -13.96 -7.17 8.76
C ASN A 212 -15.26 -7.18 7.94
N GLN A 213 -15.95 -6.04 7.81
CA GLN A 213 -17.19 -5.93 7.03
C GLN A 213 -16.95 -5.59 5.56
N THR A 214 -15.77 -5.09 5.20
CA THR A 214 -15.37 -4.95 3.79
C THR A 214 -15.23 -6.35 3.19
N PRO A 215 -15.86 -6.63 2.02
CA PRO A 215 -15.84 -7.96 1.41
C PRO A 215 -14.41 -8.49 1.20
N ASN A 216 -14.21 -9.81 1.35
CA ASN A 216 -12.92 -10.46 1.07
C ASN A 216 -12.56 -10.48 -0.43
N THR A 217 -13.47 -10.01 -1.29
CA THR A 217 -13.20 -9.76 -2.72
C THR A 217 -12.66 -8.37 -3.00
N THR A 218 -12.48 -7.56 -1.96
CA THR A 218 -11.93 -6.21 -2.03
C THR A 218 -10.59 -6.21 -1.34
N ASP A 219 -9.55 -5.85 -2.07
CA ASP A 219 -8.20 -5.70 -1.53
C ASP A 219 -8.21 -4.68 -0.40
N LYS A 220 -7.68 -5.05 0.75
CA LYS A 220 -7.75 -4.20 1.95
C LYS A 220 -6.57 -4.38 2.88
N VAL A 221 -6.24 -3.29 3.56
CA VAL A 221 -5.22 -3.23 4.61
C VAL A 221 -5.76 -2.47 5.81
N LEU A 222 -5.55 -3.00 7.00
CA LEU A 222 -5.67 -2.29 8.27
C LEU A 222 -4.28 -2.12 8.87
N PHE A 223 -3.85 -0.87 8.99
CA PHE A 223 -2.57 -0.48 9.58
C PHE A 223 -2.81 0.34 10.84
N GLU A 224 -2.71 -0.32 12.00
CA GLU A 224 -2.87 0.31 13.30
C GLU A 224 -1.52 0.79 13.83
N ILE A 225 -1.40 2.11 14.02
CA ILE A 225 -0.17 2.75 14.46
C ILE A 225 0.02 2.56 15.96
N ALA A 226 1.16 2.00 16.36
CA ALA A 226 1.51 1.77 17.75
C ALA A 226 1.50 3.07 18.57
N ASN A 227 0.80 3.07 19.70
CA ASN A 227 0.56 4.24 20.58
C ASN A 227 -0.08 5.43 19.86
N GLY A 228 -0.62 5.28 18.64
CA GLY A 228 -1.27 6.34 17.88
C GLY A 228 -2.57 6.80 18.51
N ASN A 229 -2.81 8.10 18.52
CA ASN A 229 -4.08 8.70 18.91
C ASN A 229 -4.97 8.98 17.68
N HIS A 230 -6.12 9.62 17.87
CA HIS A 230 -7.07 9.95 16.81
C HIS A 230 -6.49 10.80 15.67
N SER A 231 -5.46 11.57 15.91
CA SER A 231 -4.84 12.47 14.93
C SER A 231 -3.58 11.87 14.29
N VAL A 232 -3.21 10.63 14.60
CA VAL A 232 -1.95 10.03 14.13
C VAL A 232 -1.85 9.97 12.61
N ALA A 233 -2.98 9.90 11.91
CA ALA A 233 -3.05 9.85 10.45
C ALA A 233 -3.47 11.18 9.79
N ASN A 234 -3.55 12.29 10.54
CA ASN A 234 -3.92 13.60 9.97
C ASN A 234 -2.88 14.14 9.00
N THR A 235 -1.66 13.69 9.13
CA THR A 235 -0.52 14.13 8.32
C THR A 235 0.28 12.92 7.83
N PRO A 236 0.99 13.03 6.70
CA PRO A 236 1.85 11.94 6.21
C PRO A 236 3.02 11.64 7.16
N GLY A 237 3.36 12.57 8.07
CA GLY A 237 4.40 12.38 9.09
C GLY A 237 4.01 11.47 10.25
N GLY A 238 2.74 11.08 10.35
CA GLY A 238 2.26 10.20 11.40
C GLY A 238 2.97 8.85 11.44
N GLY A 239 3.04 8.24 12.65
CA GLY A 239 3.74 6.97 12.83
C GLY A 239 5.21 7.01 12.38
N GLY A 240 5.91 8.14 12.64
CA GLY A 240 7.30 8.33 12.17
C GLY A 240 7.44 8.40 10.64
N GLY A 241 6.39 8.83 9.94
CA GLY A 241 6.34 8.96 8.48
C GLY A 241 5.80 7.71 7.76
N TYR A 242 5.56 6.61 8.47
CA TYR A 242 5.04 5.38 7.83
C TYR A 242 3.61 5.53 7.33
N VAL A 243 2.79 6.39 7.95
CA VAL A 243 1.45 6.72 7.46
C VAL A 243 1.51 7.26 6.03
N GLY A 244 2.39 8.21 5.75
CA GLY A 244 2.58 8.75 4.40
C GLY A 244 3.12 7.72 3.41
N LYS A 245 4.14 6.96 3.80
CA LYS A 245 4.79 5.96 2.94
C LYS A 245 3.82 4.85 2.53
N VAL A 246 3.05 4.31 3.47
CA VAL A 246 2.06 3.25 3.21
C VAL A 246 0.90 3.79 2.37
N ALA A 247 0.38 4.99 2.68
CA ALA A 247 -0.68 5.62 1.91
C ALA A 247 -0.25 5.91 0.46
N LEU A 248 0.96 6.41 0.27
CA LEU A 248 1.52 6.64 -1.06
C LEU A 248 1.68 5.33 -1.84
N SER A 249 2.26 4.31 -1.21
CA SER A 249 2.42 2.98 -1.83
C SER A 249 1.08 2.39 -2.26
N TRP A 250 0.04 2.55 -1.43
CA TRP A 250 -1.31 2.12 -1.75
C TRP A 250 -1.88 2.82 -2.99
N LEU A 251 -1.77 4.15 -3.05
CA LEU A 251 -2.26 4.92 -4.21
C LEU A 251 -1.46 4.61 -5.47
N LYS A 252 -0.15 4.48 -5.38
CA LYS A 252 0.69 4.10 -6.52
C LYS A 252 0.33 2.72 -7.07
N LEU A 253 0.12 1.74 -6.18
CA LEU A 253 -0.28 0.39 -6.57
C LEU A 253 -1.68 0.37 -7.20
N TYR A 254 -2.70 0.84 -6.48
CA TYR A 254 -4.08 0.62 -6.87
C TYR A 254 -4.65 1.67 -7.81
N VAL A 255 -4.24 2.92 -7.67
CA VAL A 255 -4.76 4.02 -8.49
C VAL A 255 -3.91 4.20 -9.75
N GLU A 256 -2.58 4.20 -9.62
CA GLU A 256 -1.67 4.36 -10.76
C GLU A 256 -1.30 3.04 -11.44
N LYS A 257 -1.68 1.88 -10.85
CA LYS A 257 -1.37 0.54 -11.37
C LYS A 257 0.13 0.28 -11.50
N ASN A 258 0.88 0.74 -10.51
CA ASN A 258 2.33 0.57 -10.46
C ASN A 258 2.70 -0.54 -9.45
N ASP A 259 2.91 -1.75 -9.95
CA ASP A 259 3.18 -2.95 -9.15
C ASP A 259 4.51 -2.88 -8.38
N CYS A 260 5.41 -1.97 -8.73
CA CYS A 260 6.66 -1.74 -8.00
C CYS A 260 6.45 -1.32 -6.53
N TYR A 261 5.27 -0.80 -6.20
CA TYR A 261 4.93 -0.40 -4.83
C TYR A 261 4.31 -1.52 -4.00
N CYS A 262 3.95 -2.64 -4.60
CA CYS A 262 3.36 -3.78 -3.89
C CYS A 262 4.29 -4.36 -2.81
N PRO A 263 5.59 -4.61 -3.08
CA PRO A 263 6.51 -5.10 -2.05
C PRO A 263 6.65 -4.18 -0.83
N LEU A 264 6.42 -2.86 -1.01
CA LEU A 264 6.50 -1.90 0.08
C LEU A 264 5.37 -2.07 1.11
N LEU A 265 4.22 -2.58 0.68
CA LEU A 265 3.07 -2.84 1.55
C LEU A 265 3.22 -4.14 2.36
N THR A 266 4.13 -5.02 1.94
CA THR A 266 4.47 -6.27 2.62
C THR A 266 5.83 -6.22 3.32
N ASP A 267 6.46 -5.04 3.39
CA ASP A 267 7.77 -4.86 4.00
C ASP A 267 7.75 -5.26 5.49
N THR A 268 8.76 -5.99 5.89
CA THR A 268 8.90 -6.49 7.28
C THR A 268 9.05 -5.38 8.30
N LEU A 269 9.48 -4.18 7.90
CA LEU A 269 9.54 -3.02 8.78
C LEU A 269 8.15 -2.60 9.26
N LEU A 270 7.10 -2.80 8.45
CA LEU A 270 5.73 -2.43 8.80
C LEU A 270 5.15 -3.28 9.94
N VAL A 271 5.68 -4.47 10.19
CA VAL A 271 5.26 -5.32 11.33
C VAL A 271 6.08 -5.08 12.59
N SER A 272 6.98 -4.10 12.60
CA SER A 272 7.71 -3.70 13.79
C SER A 272 6.74 -3.17 14.86
N PRO A 273 6.76 -3.68 16.11
CA PRO A 273 5.89 -3.22 17.18
C PRO A 273 6.17 -1.77 17.62
N LEU A 274 7.24 -1.16 17.13
CA LEU A 274 7.50 0.29 17.30
C LEU A 274 6.72 1.14 16.30
N ILE A 275 6.23 0.53 15.19
CA ILE A 275 5.55 1.20 14.09
C ILE A 275 4.07 0.84 14.11
N ALA A 276 3.74 -0.45 14.14
CA ALA A 276 2.38 -0.95 14.12
C ALA A 276 2.08 -1.85 15.32
N SER A 277 0.96 -1.59 16.00
CA SER A 277 0.37 -2.53 16.98
C SER A 277 -0.40 -3.64 16.27
N LYS A 278 -0.90 -3.36 15.05
CA LYS A 278 -1.60 -4.32 14.20
C LYS A 278 -1.37 -4.01 12.73
N LEU A 279 -1.17 -5.06 11.93
CA LEU A 279 -1.20 -5.02 10.47
C LEU A 279 -2.01 -6.22 9.97
N GLU A 280 -3.18 -5.97 9.39
CA GLU A 280 -3.99 -6.98 8.72
C GLU A 280 -4.04 -6.67 7.23
N GLN A 281 -3.86 -7.68 6.38
CA GLN A 281 -3.73 -7.55 4.95
C GLN A 281 -4.55 -8.64 4.26
N ASP A 282 -5.38 -8.25 3.31
CA ASP A 282 -6.15 -9.13 2.45
C ASP A 282 -6.03 -8.60 1.01
N PHE A 283 -4.87 -8.81 0.42
CA PHE A 283 -4.54 -8.52 -0.97
C PHE A 283 -3.36 -9.39 -1.41
N GLU A 284 -3.25 -9.63 -2.68
CA GLU A 284 -2.12 -10.32 -3.28
C GLU A 284 -1.24 -9.33 -4.03
N CYS A 285 0.04 -9.29 -3.69
CA CYS A 285 1.04 -8.81 -4.61
C CYS A 285 1.23 -9.93 -5.64
N GLU A 286 0.73 -9.76 -6.85
CA GLU A 286 1.40 -10.44 -7.94
C GLU A 286 2.82 -9.86 -7.92
N LEU A 287 3.68 -10.49 -7.13
CA LEU A 287 5.10 -10.33 -7.33
C LEU A 287 5.23 -10.57 -8.81
N LEU A 288 5.48 -9.51 -9.58
CA LEU A 288 6.08 -9.70 -10.89
C LEU A 288 7.14 -10.74 -10.59
N ASP A 289 6.87 -11.99 -10.98
CA ASP A 289 7.86 -13.01 -10.89
C ASP A 289 9.10 -12.40 -11.54
N VAL A 290 9.92 -11.76 -10.73
CA VAL A 290 11.33 -11.75 -10.91
C VAL A 290 11.71 -13.19 -10.59
N VAL A 291 10.98 -14.12 -11.21
CA VAL A 291 11.50 -15.40 -11.57
C VAL A 291 12.63 -14.99 -12.48
N ASN A 292 13.76 -14.85 -11.85
CA ASN A 292 15.04 -14.87 -12.52
C ASN A 292 14.81 -15.79 -13.72
N PRO A 293 14.82 -15.31 -15.00
CA PRO A 293 14.55 -16.16 -16.15
C PRO A 293 15.54 -17.33 -16.24
N VAL A 294 16.55 -17.33 -15.39
CA VAL A 294 17.41 -18.43 -15.03
C VAL A 294 16.62 -19.59 -14.35
N LEU A 295 15.52 -19.37 -13.60
CA LEU A 295 14.79 -20.51 -12.98
C LEU A 295 13.89 -21.27 -13.98
N GLY A 296 13.41 -20.65 -15.04
CA GLY A 296 12.67 -21.36 -16.12
C GLY A 296 13.58 -22.15 -17.05
N ALA A 297 14.88 -21.82 -17.11
CA ALA A 297 15.91 -22.55 -17.84
C ALA A 297 16.67 -23.56 -16.96
N LEU A 298 16.47 -23.52 -15.64
CA LEU A 298 17.10 -24.38 -14.65
C LEU A 298 16.14 -25.45 -14.11
N ALA A 299 15.53 -26.22 -15.02
CA ALA A 299 15.17 -27.61 -14.69
C ALA A 299 16.42 -28.47 -14.33
N ASN A 300 17.59 -27.81 -14.21
CA ASN A 300 18.85 -28.33 -13.68
C ASN A 300 19.48 -27.22 -12.83
N VAL A 301 18.86 -26.82 -11.69
CA VAL A 301 19.56 -26.05 -10.66
C VAL A 301 20.57 -27.00 -10.04
N ASP A 302 21.83 -26.70 -10.25
CA ASP A 302 22.91 -27.26 -9.48
C ASP A 302 22.60 -26.96 -7.99
N ASP A 303 22.32 -27.99 -7.20
CA ASP A 303 21.84 -27.97 -5.82
C ASP A 303 22.90 -27.39 -4.85
N THR A 304 23.86 -26.64 -5.36
CA THR A 304 25.10 -26.20 -4.71
C THR A 304 25.26 -24.69 -4.54
N ASP A 305 24.19 -23.85 -4.73
CA ASP A 305 24.33 -22.42 -4.38
C ASP A 305 24.44 -22.27 -2.84
N PRO A 306 25.60 -21.83 -2.33
CA PRO A 306 25.87 -21.78 -0.89
C PRO A 306 25.02 -20.72 -0.14
N ARG A 307 24.22 -19.93 -0.84
CA ARG A 307 23.41 -18.87 -0.25
C ARG A 307 21.95 -19.25 -0.02
N VAL A 308 21.52 -20.43 -0.49
CA VAL A 308 20.13 -20.88 -0.35
C VAL A 308 19.92 -21.56 0.99
N ILE A 309 19.03 -21.00 1.83
CA ILE A 309 18.57 -21.65 3.05
C ILE A 309 17.19 -22.22 2.81
N ARG A 310 17.04 -23.54 3.00
CA ARG A 310 15.74 -24.23 2.91
C ARG A 310 15.29 -24.67 4.29
N VAL A 311 14.02 -24.47 4.60
CA VAL A 311 13.42 -24.81 5.90
C VAL A 311 12.19 -25.69 5.68
N TYR A 312 12.22 -26.91 6.16
CA TYR A 312 11.12 -27.85 5.98
C TYR A 312 10.99 -28.88 7.14
N PRO A 313 9.77 -29.42 7.38
CA PRO A 313 8.52 -28.98 6.77
C PRO A 313 8.08 -27.60 7.32
N ASN A 314 7.41 -26.82 6.47
CA ASN A 314 6.78 -25.57 6.89
C ASN A 314 5.43 -25.46 6.14
N PRO A 315 4.28 -25.63 6.83
CA PRO A 315 4.09 -25.75 8.28
C PRO A 315 4.73 -26.99 8.92
N THR A 316 5.09 -26.86 10.20
CA THR A 316 5.61 -27.94 11.02
C THR A 316 4.76 -28.21 12.25
N LYS A 317 4.86 -29.43 12.80
CA LYS A 317 4.28 -29.74 14.12
C LYS A 317 5.28 -29.42 15.25
N ASN A 318 6.52 -29.84 15.12
CA ASN A 318 7.50 -29.67 16.18
C ASN A 318 8.90 -29.33 15.68
N ILE A 319 9.42 -30.01 14.67
CA ILE A 319 10.81 -29.89 14.24
C ILE A 319 10.87 -29.36 12.83
N VAL A 320 11.76 -28.40 12.60
CA VAL A 320 12.13 -27.94 11.26
C VAL A 320 13.56 -28.32 10.96
N ASN A 321 13.79 -28.80 9.75
CA ASN A 321 15.11 -29.06 9.19
C ASN A 321 15.57 -27.83 8.43
N ILE A 322 16.85 -27.52 8.55
CA ILE A 322 17.48 -26.39 7.87
C ILE A 322 18.56 -26.92 6.94
N GLU A 323 18.38 -26.74 5.65
CA GLU A 323 19.44 -26.94 4.65
C GLU A 323 20.13 -25.60 4.39
N MET A 324 21.39 -25.50 4.72
CA MET A 324 22.24 -24.35 4.44
C MET A 324 23.71 -24.78 4.36
N HIS A 325 24.49 -24.06 3.59
CA HIS A 325 25.93 -24.25 3.58
C HIS A 325 26.60 -23.55 4.76
N GLY A 326 27.56 -24.22 5.36
CA GLY A 326 28.29 -23.69 6.51
C GLY A 326 27.47 -23.71 7.81
N ASP A 327 28.02 -23.17 8.86
CA ASP A 327 27.41 -23.02 10.16
C ASP A 327 26.84 -21.60 10.30
N GLY A 328 25.80 -21.38 11.11
CA GLY A 328 25.17 -20.07 11.26
C GLY A 328 24.44 -19.87 12.58
N GLN A 329 24.36 -18.63 13.01
CA GLN A 329 23.55 -18.26 14.16
C GLN A 329 22.08 -18.16 13.74
N TYR A 330 21.18 -18.65 14.61
CA TYR A 330 19.75 -18.47 14.39
C TYR A 330 19.05 -17.83 15.58
N LYS A 331 17.91 -17.18 15.29
CA LYS A 331 16.97 -16.67 16.30
C LYS A 331 15.54 -17.00 15.87
N ILE A 332 14.72 -17.42 16.83
CA ILE A 332 13.27 -17.54 16.67
C ILE A 332 12.61 -16.38 17.39
N ILE A 333 11.80 -15.65 16.67
CA ILE A 333 11.07 -14.49 17.18
C ILE A 333 9.58 -14.74 17.01
N SER A 334 8.79 -14.43 18.04
CA SER A 334 7.33 -14.52 17.97
C SER A 334 6.76 -13.49 16.98
N SER A 335 5.50 -13.67 16.59
CA SER A 335 4.76 -12.67 15.81
C SER A 335 4.63 -11.31 16.50
N MET A 336 4.92 -11.23 17.81
CA MET A 336 4.95 -9.99 18.60
C MET A 336 6.37 -9.41 18.75
N GLY A 337 7.35 -9.93 18.03
CA GLY A 337 8.74 -9.44 18.08
C GLY A 337 9.56 -9.92 19.29
N GLN A 338 9.03 -10.81 20.13
CA GLN A 338 9.75 -11.33 21.30
C GLN A 338 10.72 -12.41 20.87
N LEU A 339 12.00 -12.32 21.28
CA LEU A 339 12.97 -13.39 21.12
C LEU A 339 12.58 -14.58 22.01
N LEU A 340 12.37 -15.73 21.38
CA LEU A 340 11.93 -16.96 22.05
C LEU A 340 13.06 -17.98 22.17
N LEU A 341 13.92 -18.08 21.17
CA LEU A 341 14.99 -19.03 21.10
C LEU A 341 16.13 -18.45 20.26
N GLU A 342 17.38 -18.69 20.68
CA GLU A 342 18.55 -18.44 19.86
C GLU A 342 19.56 -19.58 20.00
N GLY A 343 20.36 -19.79 18.98
CA GLY A 343 21.33 -20.85 18.98
C GLY A 343 22.25 -20.80 17.76
N TYR A 344 23.00 -21.89 17.60
CA TYR A 344 23.96 -22.03 16.51
C TYR A 344 23.72 -23.35 15.78
N LEU A 345 23.59 -23.29 14.46
CA LEU A 345 23.42 -24.46 13.59
C LEU A 345 24.80 -24.94 13.14
N THR A 346 25.14 -26.19 13.46
CA THR A 346 26.44 -26.80 13.10
C THR A 346 26.26 -28.20 12.54
N GLY A 347 27.19 -28.62 11.68
CA GLY A 347 27.26 -29.98 11.15
C GLY A 347 26.20 -30.29 10.08
N ASP A 348 26.03 -31.60 9.79
CA ASP A 348 25.21 -32.09 8.68
C ASP A 348 23.71 -32.18 8.99
N LYS A 349 23.31 -32.14 10.26
CA LYS A 349 21.91 -32.20 10.72
C LYS A 349 21.55 -30.92 11.45
N LYS A 350 21.07 -29.95 10.70
CA LYS A 350 20.63 -28.67 11.25
C LYS A 350 19.13 -28.73 11.49
N GLN A 351 18.72 -28.81 12.76
CA GLN A 351 17.32 -28.91 13.17
C GLN A 351 17.03 -27.92 14.30
N ILE A 352 15.82 -27.36 14.28
CA ILE A 352 15.30 -26.54 15.37
C ILE A 352 14.04 -27.21 15.92
N ASP A 353 14.01 -27.43 17.22
CA ASP A 353 12.86 -27.99 17.93
C ASP A 353 11.95 -26.86 18.44
N LEU A 354 10.71 -26.89 18.01
CA LEU A 354 9.65 -25.94 18.36
C LEU A 354 8.58 -26.58 19.25
N SER A 355 8.83 -27.80 19.82
CA SER A 355 7.82 -28.55 20.60
C SER A 355 7.25 -27.74 21.77
N GLU A 356 8.09 -26.94 22.44
CA GLU A 356 7.70 -26.10 23.57
C GLU A 356 6.88 -24.84 23.18
N PHE A 357 6.78 -24.53 21.88
CA PHE A 357 6.07 -23.34 21.42
C PHE A 357 4.60 -23.66 21.08
N PRO A 358 3.65 -22.76 21.37
CA PRO A 358 2.26 -22.96 20.95
C PRO A 358 2.13 -22.90 19.42
N PRO A 359 1.08 -23.51 18.84
CA PRO A 359 0.75 -23.33 17.42
C PRO A 359 0.57 -21.85 17.12
N SER A 360 1.39 -21.34 16.21
CA SER A 360 1.43 -19.93 15.84
C SER A 360 2.38 -19.71 14.66
N MET A 361 2.46 -18.46 14.23
CA MET A 361 3.45 -17.98 13.28
C MET A 361 4.67 -17.44 14.04
N TYR A 362 5.87 -17.79 13.56
CA TYR A 362 7.15 -17.36 14.06
C TYR A 362 8.03 -16.87 12.94
N TYR A 363 9.10 -16.15 13.27
CA TYR A 363 10.13 -15.73 12.34
C TYR A 363 11.46 -16.36 12.74
N LEU A 364 12.05 -17.09 11.78
CA LEU A 364 13.39 -17.66 11.91
C LEU A 364 14.38 -16.73 11.21
N TYR A 365 15.30 -16.20 11.98
CA TYR A 365 16.44 -15.43 11.47
C TYR A 365 17.63 -16.36 11.38
N ILE A 366 18.28 -16.44 10.23
CA ILE A 366 19.56 -17.12 10.03
C ILE A 366 20.44 -16.15 9.22
N ASP A 367 21.55 -15.72 9.82
CA ASP A 367 22.44 -14.69 9.26
C ASP A 367 21.65 -13.42 8.87
N SER A 368 21.56 -13.10 7.57
CA SER A 368 20.79 -11.96 7.04
C SER A 368 19.42 -12.35 6.46
N GLN A 369 19.00 -13.60 6.56
CA GLN A 369 17.75 -14.08 6.01
C GLN A 369 16.68 -14.24 7.10
N ILE A 370 15.43 -13.91 6.73
CA ILE A 370 14.25 -14.06 7.59
C ILE A 370 13.30 -15.04 6.91
N ILE A 371 12.94 -16.09 7.61
CA ILE A 371 12.06 -17.14 7.09
C ILE A 371 10.83 -17.24 8.00
N LYS A 372 9.66 -17.12 7.41
CA LYS A 372 8.38 -17.32 8.11
C LYS A 372 8.22 -18.79 8.44
N LEU A 373 8.00 -19.12 9.72
CA LEU A 373 7.67 -20.46 10.21
C LEU A 373 6.22 -20.52 10.67
N ILE A 374 5.52 -21.57 10.28
CA ILE A 374 4.17 -21.84 10.75
C ILE A 374 4.21 -23.14 11.58
N LYS A 375 3.90 -23.03 12.87
CA LYS A 375 3.67 -24.20 13.71
C LYS A 375 2.18 -24.52 13.74
N SER A 376 1.85 -25.72 13.30
CA SER A 376 0.48 -26.28 13.34
C SER A 376 0.28 -27.16 14.61
N ASN A 377 -0.96 -27.52 14.88
CA ASN A 377 -1.34 -28.49 15.91
C ASN A 377 -0.84 -29.91 15.62
#